data_029507a35bd95a82b1b203802b51a5e0
#
_entry.id   029507a35bd95a82b1b203802b51a5e0
#
_cell.length_a   1.000
_cell.length_b   1.000
_cell.length_c   1.000
_cell.angle_alpha   90.00
_cell.angle_beta   90.00
_cell.angle_gamma   90.00
#
_symmetry.space_group_name_H-M   'P 1'
#
loop_
_entity.id
_entity.type
_entity.pdbx_description
1 polymer ?
#
loop_
_entity_poly.entity_id
_entity_poly.type
_entity_poly.pdbx_seq_one_letter_code
_entity_poly.pdbx_strand_id
1 'polypeptide(L)'
;MAGTVLIVDDNPVNRTVLANILKREYETLQAADGAEALELVRQRTSSLSAILLDLIMPGMDGYAFLEALGREFPRAGIPVIVVTGDTEADAEVRALDLGATDFLGKPYRPRVILARLKNILQLRENAARLHRVERDSLTGLYNQEGFYQQVETLLRREPGLEVDIVAVDIGNFKLVNALYGVNVGDEVLRQTARRLQKQFSRAILARRTADQFLMAFPGGGVGGEELWDQIRGWTNPLGLNLPVRLGICAARGTAVPVSVLCDNAKIAADSIWNRYDCHWAVYDDAIRTRLETEQQLADDLEAALQTGQLEAWYQPKCDPATGKVVGAEALVRWNHPTRGSLSPDAFVPLFERNRLILKLDRFMWERTCRDLAAWQQAGHPAVPVSVNVSRVDVYQRDLAEQLGALLDRLGIRRDMLTLEITESAYCDDPARLNDTIRRLRQAGFRVEMDDFGSGWSSLNALTELPVDGVKLDRKFLQDLETEQGERFARHLVEMIGDLGIPMTAEGVESARQASFLRELGCRSAQGLYYAPPMPRERFEAYLLERL
;
A
#
# COMPACT_ATOMS: atom_id res chain seq x y z
N MET A 1 -11.23 -37.84 14.96
CA MET A 1 -11.79 -39.10 14.36
C MET A 1 -10.65 -40.09 14.33
N ALA A 2 -10.92 -41.36 14.70
CA ALA A 2 -9.89 -42.39 14.64
C ALA A 2 -9.40 -42.52 13.17
N GLY A 3 -8.10 -42.48 12.92
CA GLY A 3 -7.55 -42.61 11.57
C GLY A 3 -7.71 -44.06 11.05
N THR A 4 -7.68 -44.27 9.74
CA THR A 4 -7.78 -45.59 9.10
C THR A 4 -6.37 -46.15 8.84
N VAL A 5 -6.09 -47.36 9.32
CA VAL A 5 -4.81 -48.06 9.12
C VAL A 5 -5.02 -49.25 8.16
N LEU A 6 -4.23 -49.31 7.09
CA LEU A 6 -4.24 -50.47 6.20
C LEU A 6 -3.25 -51.54 6.72
N ILE A 7 -3.72 -52.78 6.86
CA ILE A 7 -2.93 -53.94 7.28
C ILE A 7 -2.72 -54.85 6.07
N VAL A 8 -1.47 -55.07 5.70
CA VAL A 8 -1.06 -55.87 4.54
C VAL A 8 -0.19 -57.04 5.03
N ASP A 9 -0.70 -58.24 4.96
CA ASP A 9 -0.03 -59.50 5.41
C ASP A 9 -0.76 -60.64 4.72
N ASP A 10 -0.09 -61.62 4.17
CA ASP A 10 -0.70 -62.76 3.47
C ASP A 10 -1.45 -63.71 4.42
N ASN A 11 -1.02 -63.76 5.69
CA ASN A 11 -1.60 -64.63 6.69
C ASN A 11 -2.86 -64.03 7.33
N PRO A 12 -4.05 -64.61 7.17
CA PRO A 12 -5.29 -64.09 7.71
C PRO A 12 -5.30 -64.01 9.25
N VAL A 13 -4.53 -64.89 9.93
CA VAL A 13 -4.43 -64.85 11.39
C VAL A 13 -3.68 -63.57 11.82
N ASN A 14 -2.58 -63.25 11.14
CA ASN A 14 -1.80 -62.04 11.41
C ASN A 14 -2.63 -60.78 11.20
N ARG A 15 -3.37 -60.68 10.09
CA ARG A 15 -4.30 -59.58 9.84
C ARG A 15 -5.33 -59.41 10.93
N THR A 16 -5.93 -60.53 11.37
CA THR A 16 -6.93 -60.57 12.44
C THR A 16 -6.33 -60.10 13.78
N VAL A 17 -5.11 -60.56 14.11
CA VAL A 17 -4.43 -60.16 15.35
C VAL A 17 -4.13 -58.68 15.34
N LEU A 18 -3.55 -58.14 14.24
CA LEU A 18 -3.27 -56.71 14.11
C LEU A 18 -4.53 -55.88 14.13
N ALA A 19 -5.59 -56.27 13.42
CA ALA A 19 -6.86 -55.58 13.46
C ALA A 19 -7.46 -55.53 14.87
N ASN A 20 -7.36 -56.64 15.64
CA ASN A 20 -7.81 -56.69 17.03
C ASN A 20 -6.99 -55.79 17.97
N ILE A 21 -5.69 -55.63 17.73
CA ILE A 21 -4.83 -54.72 18.47
C ILE A 21 -5.27 -53.27 18.22
N LEU A 22 -5.56 -52.90 16.96
CA LEU A 22 -5.83 -51.54 16.53
C LEU A 22 -7.28 -51.09 16.74
N LYS A 23 -8.27 -51.98 16.73
CA LYS A 23 -9.73 -51.68 16.69
C LYS A 23 -10.26 -50.73 17.76
N ARG A 24 -9.54 -50.54 18.87
CA ARG A 24 -9.96 -49.61 19.95
C ARG A 24 -9.65 -48.16 19.63
N GLU A 25 -8.63 -47.91 18.78
CA GLU A 25 -8.09 -46.56 18.51
C GLU A 25 -8.16 -46.17 17.03
N TYR A 26 -8.25 -47.18 16.13
CA TYR A 26 -8.19 -46.95 14.67
C TYR A 26 -9.22 -47.84 13.94
N GLU A 27 -9.72 -47.32 12.81
CA GLU A 27 -10.38 -48.14 11.81
C GLU A 27 -9.33 -48.94 11.02
N THR A 28 -9.65 -50.16 10.60
CA THR A 28 -8.69 -50.98 9.87
C THR A 28 -9.24 -51.45 8.54
N LEU A 29 -8.41 -51.39 7.50
CA LEU A 29 -8.59 -52.07 6.22
C LEU A 29 -7.57 -53.18 6.12
N GLN A 30 -7.89 -54.25 5.40
CA GLN A 30 -7.02 -55.41 5.25
C GLN A 30 -6.77 -55.74 3.76
N ALA A 31 -5.56 -56.11 3.44
CA ALA A 31 -5.16 -56.63 2.14
C ALA A 31 -4.31 -57.92 2.32
N ALA A 32 -4.49 -58.87 1.43
CA ALA A 32 -3.76 -60.15 1.49
C ALA A 32 -2.45 -60.13 0.76
N ASP A 33 -2.20 -59.20 -0.11
CA ASP A 33 -0.97 -58.99 -0.84
C ASP A 33 -0.74 -57.53 -1.22
N GLY A 34 0.44 -57.21 -1.82
CA GLY A 34 0.78 -55.85 -2.22
C GLY A 34 -0.10 -55.29 -3.36
N ALA A 35 -0.65 -56.11 -4.22
CA ALA A 35 -1.49 -55.68 -5.33
C ALA A 35 -2.86 -55.20 -4.84
N GLU A 36 -3.50 -55.99 -3.94
CA GLU A 36 -4.72 -55.57 -3.27
C GLU A 36 -4.52 -54.32 -2.42
N ALA A 37 -3.36 -54.23 -1.74
CA ALA A 37 -2.98 -53.03 -0.97
C ALA A 37 -2.87 -51.79 -1.83
N LEU A 38 -2.22 -51.83 -3.01
CA LEU A 38 -2.14 -50.71 -3.93
C LEU A 38 -3.49 -50.25 -4.43
N GLU A 39 -4.40 -51.17 -4.72
CA GLU A 39 -5.75 -50.83 -5.15
C GLU A 39 -6.53 -50.12 -4.05
N LEU A 40 -6.41 -50.57 -2.79
CA LEU A 40 -7.00 -49.85 -1.64
C LEU A 40 -6.39 -48.48 -1.41
N VAL A 41 -5.09 -48.32 -1.64
CA VAL A 41 -4.46 -46.99 -1.58
C VAL A 41 -5.00 -46.07 -2.66
N ARG A 42 -5.15 -46.54 -3.93
CA ARG A 42 -5.75 -45.73 -5.02
C ARG A 42 -7.14 -45.24 -4.68
N GLN A 43 -7.98 -46.10 -4.09
CA GLN A 43 -9.35 -45.78 -3.75
C GLN A 43 -9.49 -44.87 -2.52
N ARG A 44 -8.53 -44.91 -1.58
CA ARG A 44 -8.68 -44.33 -0.25
C ARG A 44 -7.49 -43.51 0.24
N THR A 45 -6.65 -43.00 -0.66
CA THR A 45 -5.40 -42.26 -0.33
C THR A 45 -5.62 -41.15 0.70
N SER A 46 -6.73 -40.39 0.60
CA SER A 46 -7.01 -39.25 1.48
C SER A 46 -7.47 -39.66 2.89
N SER A 47 -7.94 -40.89 3.08
CA SER A 47 -8.45 -41.38 4.38
C SER A 47 -7.45 -42.26 5.13
N LEU A 48 -6.41 -42.76 4.45
CA LEU A 48 -5.38 -43.59 5.06
C LEU A 48 -4.42 -42.79 5.93
N SER A 49 -4.30 -43.21 7.18
CA SER A 49 -3.41 -42.60 8.17
C SER A 49 -2.03 -43.29 8.21
N ALA A 50 -2.00 -44.62 8.10
CA ALA A 50 -0.76 -45.40 8.06
C ALA A 50 -0.98 -46.76 7.38
N ILE A 51 0.09 -47.44 7.03
CA ILE A 51 0.12 -48.80 6.48
C ILE A 51 1.00 -49.68 7.38
N LEU A 52 0.50 -50.84 7.82
CA LEU A 52 1.30 -51.91 8.40
C LEU A 52 1.53 -52.95 7.32
N LEU A 53 2.78 -53.22 6.96
CA LEU A 53 3.17 -54.01 5.80
C LEU A 53 4.05 -55.19 6.18
N ASP A 54 3.66 -56.42 5.83
CA ASP A 54 4.57 -57.56 5.81
C ASP A 54 5.45 -57.50 4.55
N LEU A 55 6.73 -57.91 4.69
CA LEU A 55 7.66 -57.94 3.57
C LEU A 55 7.54 -59.23 2.75
N ILE A 56 7.24 -60.33 3.39
CA ILE A 56 7.26 -61.66 2.76
C ILE A 56 5.83 -62.09 2.47
N MET A 57 5.38 -61.87 1.25
CA MET A 57 4.03 -62.23 0.78
C MET A 57 4.12 -62.84 -0.63
N PRO A 58 3.21 -63.79 -0.98
CA PRO A 58 3.13 -64.30 -2.33
C PRO A 58 2.60 -63.24 -3.32
N GLY A 59 3.04 -63.34 -4.57
CA GLY A 59 2.63 -62.38 -5.60
C GLY A 59 3.45 -61.09 -5.54
N MET A 60 2.83 -59.97 -5.19
CA MET A 60 3.53 -58.70 -4.94
C MET A 60 4.00 -58.67 -3.48
N ASP A 61 5.32 -58.83 -3.30
CA ASP A 61 5.94 -58.73 -1.97
C ASP A 61 5.96 -57.30 -1.41
N GLY A 62 6.36 -57.13 -0.14
CA GLY A 62 6.37 -55.83 0.52
C GLY A 62 7.39 -54.85 -0.09
N TYR A 63 8.50 -55.33 -0.64
CA TYR A 63 9.50 -54.46 -1.32
C TYR A 63 8.95 -53.89 -2.62
N ALA A 64 8.33 -54.77 -3.45
CA ALA A 64 7.69 -54.34 -4.68
C ALA A 64 6.53 -53.37 -4.42
N PHE A 65 5.79 -53.55 -3.32
CA PHE A 65 4.75 -52.63 -2.87
C PHE A 65 5.35 -51.27 -2.50
N LEU A 66 6.43 -51.20 -1.72
CA LEU A 66 7.10 -49.95 -1.34
C LEU A 66 7.58 -49.16 -2.56
N GLU A 67 8.21 -49.83 -3.51
CA GLU A 67 8.65 -49.25 -4.79
C GLU A 67 7.48 -48.68 -5.59
N ALA A 68 6.39 -49.43 -5.71
CA ALA A 68 5.20 -49.01 -6.44
C ALA A 68 4.51 -47.83 -5.74
N LEU A 69 4.40 -47.87 -4.42
CA LEU A 69 3.84 -46.79 -3.61
C LEU A 69 4.62 -45.48 -3.79
N GLY A 70 5.95 -45.52 -3.72
CA GLY A 70 6.83 -44.37 -3.91
C GLY A 70 6.74 -43.78 -5.33
N ARG A 71 6.60 -44.63 -6.35
CA ARG A 71 6.47 -44.20 -7.75
C ARG A 71 5.09 -43.63 -8.09
N GLU A 72 4.02 -44.30 -7.64
CA GLU A 72 2.65 -43.89 -7.98
C GLU A 72 2.11 -42.78 -7.10
N PHE A 73 2.52 -42.73 -5.83
CA PHE A 73 2.02 -41.80 -4.83
C PHE A 73 3.11 -40.98 -4.12
N PRO A 74 4.05 -40.33 -4.84
CA PRO A 74 5.20 -39.65 -4.23
C PRO A 74 4.81 -38.51 -3.27
N ARG A 75 3.58 -38.02 -3.35
CA ARG A 75 3.07 -36.92 -2.50
C ARG A 75 2.07 -37.36 -1.43
N ALA A 76 1.71 -38.64 -1.37
CA ALA A 76 0.71 -39.11 -0.41
C ALA A 76 1.21 -39.06 1.05
N GLY A 77 2.52 -39.20 1.24
CA GLY A 77 3.18 -39.10 2.55
C GLY A 77 2.57 -40.04 3.59
N ILE A 78 1.99 -41.19 3.16
CA ILE A 78 1.40 -42.18 4.06
C ILE A 78 2.54 -42.96 4.72
N PRO A 79 2.68 -42.91 6.07
CA PRO A 79 3.75 -43.66 6.73
C PRO A 79 3.52 -45.18 6.61
N VAL A 80 4.56 -45.88 6.24
CA VAL A 80 4.57 -47.36 6.16
C VAL A 80 5.44 -47.92 7.27
N ILE A 81 4.82 -48.71 8.14
CA ILE A 81 5.53 -49.44 9.18
C ILE A 81 5.62 -50.90 8.74
N VAL A 82 6.83 -51.35 8.52
CA VAL A 82 7.09 -52.75 8.12
C VAL A 82 6.99 -53.68 9.32
N VAL A 83 6.30 -54.82 9.16
CA VAL A 83 6.11 -55.82 10.21
C VAL A 83 6.67 -57.15 9.71
N THR A 84 7.86 -57.52 10.16
CA THR A 84 8.54 -58.70 9.67
C THR A 84 8.98 -59.66 10.77
N GLY A 85 9.06 -60.96 10.43
CA GLY A 85 9.65 -61.97 11.28
C GLY A 85 11.15 -62.16 10.99
N ASP A 86 11.64 -61.54 9.94
CA ASP A 86 13.06 -61.61 9.56
C ASP A 86 13.82 -60.54 10.34
N THR A 87 14.86 -60.98 11.06
CA THR A 87 15.70 -60.12 11.93
C THR A 87 17.05 -59.84 11.29
N GLU A 88 17.22 -60.09 9.98
CA GLU A 88 18.45 -59.71 9.28
C GLU A 88 18.53 -58.21 9.11
N ALA A 89 19.62 -57.60 9.58
CA ALA A 89 19.83 -56.16 9.51
C ALA A 89 19.73 -55.58 8.09
N ASP A 90 20.09 -56.38 7.08
CA ASP A 90 20.04 -56.00 5.68
C ASP A 90 18.59 -55.81 5.15
N ALA A 91 17.64 -56.61 5.67
CA ALA A 91 16.23 -56.49 5.30
C ALA A 91 15.59 -55.21 5.81
N GLU A 92 15.96 -54.78 7.02
CA GLU A 92 15.48 -53.50 7.62
C GLU A 92 16.05 -52.29 6.86
N VAL A 93 17.35 -52.27 6.58
CA VAL A 93 18.01 -51.18 5.81
C VAL A 93 17.39 -51.05 4.44
N ARG A 94 17.19 -52.16 3.72
CA ARG A 94 16.58 -52.17 2.39
C ARG A 94 15.14 -51.62 2.40
N ALA A 95 14.35 -51.96 3.40
CA ALA A 95 12.98 -51.46 3.51
C ALA A 95 12.94 -49.95 3.79
N LEU A 96 13.85 -49.43 4.64
CA LEU A 96 13.99 -47.99 4.91
C LEU A 96 14.45 -47.22 3.68
N ASP A 97 15.40 -47.73 2.90
CA ASP A 97 15.88 -47.14 1.64
C ASP A 97 14.75 -47.03 0.59
N LEU A 98 13.80 -47.97 0.61
CA LEU A 98 12.61 -47.98 -0.24
C LEU A 98 11.46 -47.13 0.29
N GLY A 99 11.64 -46.39 1.40
CA GLY A 99 10.71 -45.43 1.91
C GLY A 99 9.82 -45.92 3.06
N ALA A 100 10.11 -47.05 3.67
CA ALA A 100 9.46 -47.42 4.94
C ALA A 100 9.80 -46.39 6.03
N THR A 101 8.82 -46.07 6.87
CA THR A 101 8.96 -45.04 7.94
C THR A 101 9.54 -45.64 9.22
N ASP A 102 9.20 -46.88 9.50
CA ASP A 102 9.66 -47.62 10.70
C ASP A 102 9.45 -49.13 10.49
N PHE A 103 9.97 -49.94 11.41
CA PHE A 103 9.78 -51.40 11.36
C PHE A 103 9.42 -51.97 12.74
N LEU A 104 8.79 -53.16 12.74
CA LEU A 104 8.36 -53.90 13.90
C LEU A 104 8.66 -55.38 13.73
N GLY A 105 9.36 -55.97 14.68
CA GLY A 105 9.63 -57.42 14.67
C GLY A 105 8.44 -58.22 15.23
N LYS A 106 8.19 -59.38 14.60
CA LYS A 106 7.34 -60.44 15.16
C LYS A 106 8.11 -61.15 16.30
N PRO A 107 7.51 -61.53 17.44
CA PRO A 107 6.06 -61.60 17.71
C PRO A 107 5.43 -60.28 18.09
N TYR A 108 4.14 -60.10 17.77
CA TYR A 108 3.38 -58.88 17.99
C TYR A 108 3.29 -58.48 19.45
N ARG A 109 3.80 -57.33 19.81
CA ARG A 109 3.66 -56.69 21.14
C ARG A 109 2.67 -55.52 21.05
N PRO A 110 1.40 -55.73 21.46
CA PRO A 110 0.35 -54.72 21.25
C PRO A 110 0.70 -53.31 21.71
N ARG A 111 1.31 -53.18 22.91
CA ARG A 111 1.73 -51.87 23.43
C ARG A 111 2.78 -51.18 22.58
N VAL A 112 3.71 -51.95 21.96
CA VAL A 112 4.80 -51.40 21.11
C VAL A 112 4.21 -50.92 19.78
N ILE A 113 3.33 -51.69 19.16
CA ILE A 113 2.67 -51.34 17.91
C ILE A 113 1.90 -50.03 18.05
N LEU A 114 1.04 -49.96 19.09
CA LEU A 114 0.23 -48.76 19.34
C LEU A 114 1.11 -47.55 19.66
N ALA A 115 2.16 -47.69 20.45
CA ALA A 115 3.02 -46.57 20.81
C ALA A 115 3.79 -46.03 19.58
N ARG A 116 4.36 -46.93 18.72
CA ARG A 116 5.06 -46.49 17.50
C ARG A 116 4.13 -45.85 16.49
N LEU A 117 2.95 -46.47 16.23
CA LEU A 117 1.94 -45.89 15.35
C LEU A 117 1.50 -44.50 15.82
N LYS A 118 1.23 -44.35 17.12
CA LYS A 118 0.86 -43.07 17.71
C LYS A 118 1.95 -42.02 17.56
N ASN A 119 3.21 -42.36 17.79
CA ASN A 119 4.35 -41.45 17.64
C ASN A 119 4.49 -40.98 16.18
N ILE A 120 4.41 -41.91 15.21
CA ILE A 120 4.53 -41.58 13.79
C ILE A 120 3.39 -40.68 13.34
N LEU A 121 2.15 -40.98 13.74
CA LEU A 121 0.99 -40.16 13.43
C LEU A 121 1.05 -38.77 14.08
N GLN A 122 1.55 -38.69 15.32
CA GLN A 122 1.76 -37.41 16.02
C GLN A 122 2.85 -36.56 15.32
N LEU A 123 3.96 -37.16 14.91
CA LEU A 123 5.00 -36.46 14.14
C LEU A 123 4.46 -35.95 12.82
N ARG A 124 3.66 -36.75 12.10
CA ARG A 124 2.99 -36.32 10.87
C ARG A 124 2.00 -35.19 11.10
N GLU A 125 1.19 -35.29 12.14
CA GLU A 125 0.21 -34.24 12.49
C GLU A 125 0.92 -32.94 12.90
N ASN A 126 2.01 -33.02 13.65
CA ASN A 126 2.81 -31.87 14.01
C ASN A 126 3.49 -31.23 12.78
N ALA A 127 4.05 -32.02 11.87
CA ALA A 127 4.59 -31.53 10.62
C ALA A 127 3.52 -30.85 9.75
N ALA A 128 2.33 -31.44 9.65
CA ALA A 128 1.20 -30.85 8.92
C ALA A 128 0.68 -29.58 9.59
N ARG A 129 0.70 -29.51 10.95
CA ARG A 129 0.39 -28.29 11.71
C ARG A 129 1.40 -27.19 11.46
N LEU A 130 2.70 -27.49 11.53
CA LEU A 130 3.79 -26.54 11.22
C LEU A 130 3.61 -25.98 9.79
N HIS A 131 3.36 -26.84 8.82
CA HIS A 131 3.09 -26.43 7.44
C HIS A 131 1.87 -25.50 7.30
N ARG A 132 0.80 -25.72 8.09
CA ARG A 132 -0.39 -24.85 8.09
C ARG A 132 -0.16 -23.54 8.83
N VAL A 133 0.70 -23.53 9.86
CA VAL A 133 1.03 -22.34 10.63
C VAL A 133 1.96 -21.41 9.84
N GLU A 134 2.82 -21.95 8.96
CA GLU A 134 3.82 -21.18 8.21
C GLU A 134 3.35 -20.70 6.83
N ARG A 135 2.17 -21.16 6.35
CA ARG A 135 1.72 -20.84 5.00
C ARG A 135 0.39 -20.10 4.96
N ASP A 136 0.26 -19.23 3.95
CA ASP A 136 -0.99 -18.55 3.62
C ASP A 136 -1.98 -19.53 2.98
N SER A 137 -3.17 -19.64 3.54
CA SER A 137 -4.18 -20.62 3.13
C SER A 137 -4.76 -20.37 1.74
N LEU A 138 -4.72 -19.12 1.25
CA LEU A 138 -5.26 -18.75 -0.07
C LEU A 138 -4.25 -19.06 -1.19
N THR A 139 -2.99 -18.73 -0.98
CA THR A 139 -1.97 -18.74 -2.03
C THR A 139 -1.00 -19.92 -1.96
N GLY A 140 -0.88 -20.56 -0.78
CA GLY A 140 0.08 -21.63 -0.52
C GLY A 140 1.54 -21.16 -0.37
N LEU A 141 1.83 -19.86 -0.53
CA LEU A 141 3.12 -19.26 -0.21
C LEU A 141 3.35 -19.28 1.31
N TYR A 142 4.56 -18.97 1.75
CA TYR A 142 4.74 -18.68 3.17
C TYR A 142 3.82 -17.53 3.61
N ASN A 143 3.34 -17.57 4.85
CA ASN A 143 2.80 -16.39 5.49
C ASN A 143 3.97 -15.54 6.03
N GLN A 144 3.65 -14.41 6.63
CA GLN A 144 4.66 -13.49 7.16
C GLN A 144 5.63 -14.16 8.15
N GLU A 145 5.12 -14.94 9.09
CA GLU A 145 5.92 -15.61 10.11
C GLU A 145 6.81 -16.70 9.52
N GLY A 146 6.26 -17.54 8.65
CA GLY A 146 7.02 -18.55 7.95
C GLY A 146 8.14 -17.95 7.08
N PHE A 147 7.88 -16.80 6.45
CA PHE A 147 8.90 -16.09 5.67
C PHE A 147 10.06 -15.63 6.56
N TYR A 148 9.76 -15.02 7.70
CA TYR A 148 10.79 -14.55 8.64
C TYR A 148 11.66 -15.72 9.10
N GLN A 149 11.07 -16.82 9.51
CA GLN A 149 11.77 -18.01 9.97
C GLN A 149 12.67 -18.62 8.88
N GLN A 150 12.18 -18.68 7.64
CA GLN A 150 12.95 -19.23 6.52
C GLN A 150 14.16 -18.35 6.18
N VAL A 151 13.98 -17.03 6.11
CA VAL A 151 15.06 -16.09 5.83
C VAL A 151 16.08 -16.06 6.97
N GLU A 152 15.63 -16.02 8.23
CA GLU A 152 16.53 -16.09 9.39
C GLU A 152 17.33 -17.40 9.43
N THR A 153 16.70 -18.51 9.11
CA THR A 153 17.37 -19.82 9.06
C THR A 153 18.46 -19.82 7.98
N LEU A 154 18.18 -19.22 6.82
CA LEU A 154 19.14 -19.07 5.75
C LEU A 154 20.34 -18.22 6.18
N LEU A 155 20.09 -17.04 6.76
CA LEU A 155 21.14 -16.12 7.23
C LEU A 155 21.99 -16.71 8.38
N ARG A 156 21.40 -17.57 9.23
CA ARG A 156 22.15 -18.29 10.27
C ARG A 156 23.03 -19.40 9.71
N ARG A 157 22.60 -20.08 8.63
CA ARG A 157 23.36 -21.16 7.98
C ARG A 157 24.56 -20.63 7.19
N GLU A 158 24.40 -19.45 6.59
CA GLU A 158 25.41 -18.82 5.75
C GLU A 158 25.72 -17.41 6.26
N PRO A 159 26.55 -17.29 7.32
CA PRO A 159 26.95 -15.99 7.85
C PRO A 159 27.72 -15.19 6.78
N GLY A 160 27.19 -14.01 6.42
CA GLY A 160 27.77 -13.16 5.38
C GLY A 160 27.06 -13.25 4.03
N LEU A 161 26.05 -14.11 3.89
CA LEU A 161 25.19 -14.12 2.70
C LEU A 161 24.45 -12.77 2.61
N GLU A 162 24.55 -12.12 1.46
CA GLU A 162 23.69 -10.98 1.13
C GLU A 162 22.31 -11.48 0.71
N VAL A 163 21.26 -10.83 1.19
CA VAL A 163 19.88 -11.16 0.83
C VAL A 163 19.15 -9.86 0.52
N ASP A 164 18.56 -9.77 -0.65
CA ASP A 164 17.65 -8.66 -0.96
C ASP A 164 16.22 -9.06 -0.63
N ILE A 165 15.57 -8.25 0.20
CA ILE A 165 14.15 -8.37 0.51
C ILE A 165 13.39 -7.43 -0.42
N VAL A 166 12.40 -7.96 -1.11
CA VAL A 166 11.52 -7.19 -2.00
C VAL A 166 10.09 -7.28 -1.50
N ALA A 167 9.49 -6.13 -1.25
CA ALA A 167 8.06 -5.98 -1.04
C ALA A 167 7.37 -5.71 -2.39
N VAL A 168 6.33 -6.46 -2.69
CA VAL A 168 5.49 -6.30 -3.88
C VAL A 168 4.10 -5.89 -3.41
N ASP A 169 3.62 -4.75 -3.88
CA ASP A 169 2.31 -4.19 -3.53
C ASP A 169 1.45 -4.08 -4.80
N ILE A 170 0.23 -4.63 -4.76
CA ILE A 170 -0.72 -4.55 -5.87
C ILE A 170 -1.65 -3.38 -5.63
N GLY A 171 -1.46 -2.29 -6.38
CA GLY A 171 -2.28 -1.09 -6.22
C GLY A 171 -3.75 -1.31 -6.62
N ASN A 172 -4.62 -0.50 -6.04
CA ASN A 172 -6.07 -0.50 -6.30
C ASN A 172 -6.79 -1.83 -6.00
N PHE A 173 -6.19 -2.74 -5.22
CA PHE A 173 -6.78 -4.05 -4.95
C PHE A 173 -8.12 -3.96 -4.19
N LYS A 174 -8.29 -2.98 -3.31
CA LYS A 174 -9.58 -2.71 -2.64
C LYS A 174 -10.69 -2.38 -3.66
N LEU A 175 -10.35 -1.64 -4.72
CA LEU A 175 -11.28 -1.32 -5.79
C LEU A 175 -11.68 -2.58 -6.58
N VAL A 176 -10.74 -3.49 -6.82
CA VAL A 176 -11.04 -4.80 -7.44
C VAL A 176 -12.08 -5.56 -6.62
N ASN A 177 -11.89 -5.65 -5.30
CA ASN A 177 -12.85 -6.31 -4.41
C ASN A 177 -14.22 -5.61 -4.41
N ALA A 178 -14.24 -4.29 -4.43
CA ALA A 178 -15.49 -3.51 -4.43
C ALA A 178 -16.28 -3.66 -5.75
N LEU A 179 -15.61 -3.65 -6.91
CA LEU A 179 -16.25 -3.70 -8.22
C LEU A 179 -16.57 -5.13 -8.69
N TYR A 180 -15.67 -6.09 -8.42
CA TYR A 180 -15.77 -7.45 -8.98
C TYR A 180 -16.02 -8.53 -7.92
N GLY A 181 -16.02 -8.17 -6.64
CA GLY A 181 -16.25 -9.08 -5.52
C GLY A 181 -14.97 -9.79 -5.02
N VAL A 182 -15.01 -10.25 -3.78
CA VAL A 182 -13.87 -10.87 -3.07
C VAL A 182 -13.35 -12.12 -3.77
N ASN A 183 -14.23 -12.93 -4.37
CA ASN A 183 -13.82 -14.16 -5.08
C ASN A 183 -12.90 -13.88 -6.26
N VAL A 184 -13.12 -12.76 -6.95
CA VAL A 184 -12.30 -12.32 -8.07
C VAL A 184 -10.94 -11.81 -7.55
N GLY A 185 -10.93 -11.02 -6.48
CA GLY A 185 -9.70 -10.61 -5.82
C GLY A 185 -8.85 -11.80 -5.35
N ASP A 186 -9.49 -12.81 -4.76
CA ASP A 186 -8.82 -14.05 -4.34
C ASP A 186 -8.16 -14.78 -5.52
N GLU A 187 -8.80 -14.81 -6.70
CA GLU A 187 -8.22 -15.44 -7.88
C GLU A 187 -7.04 -14.63 -8.43
N VAL A 188 -7.11 -13.29 -8.40
CA VAL A 188 -5.97 -12.41 -8.71
C VAL A 188 -4.78 -12.75 -7.82
N LEU A 189 -4.99 -12.87 -6.51
CA LEU A 189 -3.92 -13.21 -5.56
C LEU A 189 -3.33 -14.60 -5.79
N ARG A 190 -4.18 -15.63 -6.05
CA ARG A 190 -3.72 -16.98 -6.38
C ARG A 190 -2.86 -17.00 -7.65
N GLN A 191 -3.26 -16.27 -8.67
CA GLN A 191 -2.51 -16.22 -9.92
C GLN A 191 -1.20 -15.45 -9.78
N THR A 192 -1.20 -14.33 -9.04
CA THR A 192 0.03 -13.63 -8.71
C THR A 192 1.01 -14.56 -7.99
N ALA A 193 0.55 -15.30 -6.98
CA ALA A 193 1.37 -16.26 -6.26
C ALA A 193 1.96 -17.34 -7.15
N ARG A 194 1.14 -17.94 -8.05
CA ARG A 194 1.61 -18.97 -9.00
C ARG A 194 2.67 -18.43 -9.97
N ARG A 195 2.50 -17.19 -10.43
CA ARG A 195 3.47 -16.53 -11.32
C ARG A 195 4.79 -16.25 -10.61
N LEU A 196 4.72 -15.69 -9.39
CA LEU A 196 5.90 -15.49 -8.54
C LEU A 196 6.66 -16.80 -8.35
N GLN A 197 5.99 -17.90 -8.01
CA GLN A 197 6.61 -19.21 -7.84
C GLN A 197 7.27 -19.74 -9.12
N LYS A 198 6.61 -19.56 -10.26
CA LYS A 198 7.13 -20.02 -11.54
C LYS A 198 8.34 -19.21 -12.00
N GLN A 199 8.28 -17.89 -11.84
CA GLN A 199 9.31 -16.96 -12.31
C GLN A 199 10.53 -16.95 -11.39
N PHE A 200 10.30 -16.96 -10.07
CA PHE A 200 11.33 -16.77 -9.05
C PHE A 200 11.51 -18.03 -8.18
N SER A 201 11.80 -19.17 -8.82
CA SER A 201 11.89 -20.48 -8.14
C SER A 201 13.00 -20.57 -7.08
N ARG A 202 14.01 -19.68 -7.13
CA ARG A 202 15.11 -19.61 -6.15
C ARG A 202 14.83 -18.63 -5.00
N ALA A 203 13.81 -17.80 -5.10
CA ALA A 203 13.45 -16.86 -4.06
C ALA A 203 12.55 -17.52 -2.99
N ILE A 204 12.69 -17.08 -1.75
CA ILE A 204 11.71 -17.38 -0.69
C ILE A 204 10.55 -16.42 -0.91
N LEU A 205 9.34 -16.96 -1.04
CA LEU A 205 8.15 -16.19 -1.40
C LEU A 205 7.09 -16.27 -0.31
N ALA A 206 6.50 -15.13 0.02
CA ALA A 206 5.40 -15.06 0.99
C ALA A 206 4.29 -14.12 0.55
N ARG A 207 3.12 -14.34 1.11
CA ARG A 207 2.06 -13.34 1.17
C ARG A 207 2.02 -12.77 2.58
N ARG A 208 2.21 -11.45 2.70
CA ARG A 208 2.23 -10.78 3.99
C ARG A 208 0.83 -10.53 4.51
N THR A 209 0.06 -9.72 3.82
CA THR A 209 -1.34 -9.38 4.15
C THR A 209 -2.04 -8.91 2.88
N ALA A 210 -3.33 -9.12 2.77
CA ALA A 210 -4.16 -8.62 1.67
C ALA A 210 -3.51 -8.80 0.28
N ASP A 211 -3.03 -7.74 -0.33
CA ASP A 211 -2.43 -7.59 -1.65
C ASP A 211 -0.90 -7.49 -1.63
N GLN A 212 -0.27 -7.72 -0.47
CA GLN A 212 1.17 -7.56 -0.28
C GLN A 212 1.90 -8.90 -0.30
N PHE A 213 2.93 -8.98 -1.13
CA PHE A 213 3.83 -10.13 -1.20
C PHE A 213 5.25 -9.73 -0.78
N LEU A 214 5.99 -10.72 -0.30
CA LEU A 214 7.40 -10.59 0.04
C LEU A 214 8.20 -11.60 -0.75
N MET A 215 9.39 -11.19 -1.20
CA MET A 215 10.36 -12.06 -1.85
C MET A 215 11.71 -11.85 -1.18
N ALA A 216 12.46 -12.92 -0.95
CA ALA A 216 13.86 -12.85 -0.52
C ALA A 216 14.73 -13.53 -1.55
N PHE A 217 15.75 -12.82 -2.00
CA PHE A 217 16.69 -13.27 -3.02
C PHE A 217 18.05 -13.52 -2.38
N PRO A 218 18.43 -14.79 -2.16
CA PRO A 218 19.77 -15.14 -1.69
C PRO A 218 20.83 -14.77 -2.73
N GLY A 219 21.92 -14.15 -2.28
CA GLY A 219 23.01 -13.66 -3.12
C GLY A 219 22.97 -12.17 -3.40
N GLY A 220 21.86 -11.50 -3.09
CA GLY A 220 21.73 -10.04 -3.28
C GLY A 220 21.81 -9.58 -4.73
N GLY A 221 21.93 -8.27 -4.94
CA GLY A 221 22.17 -7.69 -6.26
C GLY A 221 20.95 -7.65 -7.19
N VAL A 222 19.73 -7.64 -6.63
CA VAL A 222 18.50 -7.56 -7.43
C VAL A 222 18.36 -6.16 -8.02
N GLY A 223 18.43 -6.06 -9.35
CA GLY A 223 18.15 -4.83 -10.08
C GLY A 223 16.64 -4.53 -10.09
N GLY A 224 16.27 -3.33 -9.63
CA GLY A 224 14.86 -2.92 -9.57
C GLY A 224 14.20 -2.88 -10.96
N GLU A 225 14.90 -2.34 -11.96
CA GLU A 225 14.44 -2.28 -13.35
C GLU A 225 14.26 -3.67 -13.96
N GLU A 226 15.27 -4.56 -13.76
CA GLU A 226 15.21 -5.93 -14.27
C GLU A 226 14.04 -6.71 -13.65
N LEU A 227 13.83 -6.54 -12.34
CA LEU A 227 12.71 -7.16 -11.63
C LEU A 227 11.37 -6.60 -12.11
N TRP A 228 11.29 -5.28 -12.32
CA TRP A 228 10.10 -4.63 -12.86
C TRP A 228 9.77 -5.15 -14.27
N ASP A 229 10.75 -5.24 -15.16
CA ASP A 229 10.56 -5.78 -16.51
C ASP A 229 10.01 -7.20 -16.53
N GLN A 230 10.38 -8.02 -15.54
CA GLN A 230 9.85 -9.37 -15.38
C GLN A 230 8.41 -9.41 -14.87
N ILE A 231 7.97 -8.38 -14.14
CA ILE A 231 6.65 -8.34 -13.49
C ILE A 231 5.64 -7.49 -14.28
N ARG A 232 6.04 -6.39 -14.91
CA ARG A 232 5.16 -5.43 -15.58
C ARG A 232 4.23 -6.02 -16.64
N GLY A 233 4.64 -7.11 -17.29
CA GLY A 233 3.86 -7.81 -18.31
C GLY A 233 2.76 -8.72 -17.76
N TRP A 234 2.57 -8.77 -16.45
CA TRP A 234 1.61 -9.68 -15.85
C TRP A 234 0.18 -9.10 -15.95
N THR A 235 -0.53 -9.51 -16.97
CA THR A 235 -1.98 -9.32 -17.02
C THR A 235 -2.66 -10.31 -16.07
N ASN A 236 -3.58 -9.84 -15.24
CA ASN A 236 -4.41 -10.73 -14.45
C ASN A 236 -5.51 -11.37 -15.35
N PRO A 237 -6.23 -12.42 -14.87
CA PRO A 237 -7.24 -13.14 -15.65
C PRO A 237 -8.40 -12.29 -16.14
N LEU A 238 -8.57 -11.11 -15.58
CA LEU A 238 -9.65 -10.17 -15.91
C LEU A 238 -9.21 -9.15 -16.96
N GLY A 239 -7.95 -9.21 -17.44
CA GLY A 239 -7.39 -8.19 -18.31
C GLY A 239 -7.22 -6.81 -17.65
N LEU A 240 -7.35 -6.72 -16.32
CA LEU A 240 -7.18 -5.48 -15.57
C LEU A 240 -5.70 -5.14 -15.47
N ASN A 241 -5.35 -3.92 -15.81
CA ASN A 241 -4.01 -3.40 -15.57
C ASN A 241 -3.92 -2.89 -14.12
N LEU A 242 -3.44 -3.74 -13.21
CA LEU A 242 -3.24 -3.37 -11.82
C LEU A 242 -1.83 -2.82 -11.64
N PRO A 243 -1.67 -1.61 -11.11
CA PRO A 243 -0.34 -1.07 -10.84
C PRO A 243 0.34 -1.91 -9.76
N VAL A 244 1.57 -2.32 -10.04
CA VAL A 244 2.43 -3.04 -9.08
C VAL A 244 3.56 -2.12 -8.68
N ARG A 245 3.92 -2.09 -7.41
CA ARG A 245 5.05 -1.34 -6.87
C ARG A 245 5.99 -2.27 -6.16
N LEU A 246 7.27 -2.01 -6.32
CA LEU A 246 8.34 -2.80 -5.74
C LEU A 246 9.17 -1.94 -4.79
N GLY A 247 9.39 -2.43 -3.59
CA GLY A 247 10.34 -1.83 -2.67
C GLY A 247 11.43 -2.84 -2.34
N ILE A 248 12.68 -2.44 -2.44
CA ILE A 248 13.85 -3.31 -2.26
C ILE A 248 14.62 -2.85 -1.02
N CYS A 249 14.99 -3.78 -0.16
CA CYS A 249 15.87 -3.55 0.97
C CYS A 249 16.99 -4.59 0.97
N ALA A 250 18.23 -4.15 0.81
CA ALA A 250 19.40 -5.01 0.87
C ALA A 250 19.76 -5.37 2.33
N ALA A 251 19.84 -6.65 2.63
CA ALA A 251 20.32 -7.15 3.91
C ALA A 251 21.79 -7.56 3.80
N ARG A 252 22.66 -6.83 4.47
CA ARG A 252 24.08 -7.16 4.58
C ARG A 252 24.39 -7.61 6.01
N GLY A 253 24.45 -8.94 6.19
CA GLY A 253 24.73 -9.55 7.50
C GLY A 253 23.50 -9.74 8.40
N THR A 254 23.70 -10.29 9.59
CA THR A 254 22.63 -10.72 10.53
C THR A 254 22.25 -9.65 11.56
N ALA A 255 22.74 -8.42 11.43
CA ALA A 255 22.60 -7.40 12.48
C ALA A 255 21.17 -6.81 12.59
N VAL A 256 20.38 -6.88 11.51
CA VAL A 256 19.02 -6.31 11.47
C VAL A 256 17.98 -7.43 11.40
N PRO A 257 16.95 -7.42 12.25
CA PRO A 257 15.87 -8.41 12.19
C PRO A 257 15.20 -8.43 10.81
N VAL A 258 14.84 -9.63 10.33
CA VAL A 258 14.18 -9.80 9.02
C VAL A 258 12.87 -9.02 8.93
N SER A 259 12.14 -8.90 10.04
CA SER A 259 10.92 -8.08 10.12
C SER A 259 11.17 -6.62 9.74
N VAL A 260 12.26 -6.03 10.26
CA VAL A 260 12.65 -4.64 9.97
C VAL A 260 13.05 -4.48 8.49
N LEU A 261 13.77 -5.46 7.92
CA LEU A 261 14.11 -5.44 6.50
C LEU A 261 12.87 -5.48 5.60
N CYS A 262 11.87 -6.28 5.98
CA CYS A 262 10.59 -6.33 5.27
C CYS A 262 9.80 -5.02 5.40
N ASP A 263 9.83 -4.39 6.58
CA ASP A 263 9.21 -3.08 6.79
C ASP A 263 9.92 -2.00 5.96
N ASN A 264 11.24 -2.01 5.93
CA ASN A 264 12.04 -1.10 5.12
C ASN A 264 11.75 -1.27 3.61
N ALA A 265 11.65 -2.51 3.13
CA ALA A 265 11.25 -2.77 1.75
C ALA A 265 9.83 -2.23 1.47
N LYS A 266 8.88 -2.43 2.39
CA LYS A 266 7.52 -1.88 2.25
C LYS A 266 7.53 -0.34 2.22
N ILE A 267 8.30 0.30 3.10
CA ILE A 267 8.48 1.74 3.13
C ILE A 267 9.02 2.27 1.80
N ALA A 268 9.98 1.58 1.19
CA ALA A 268 10.48 1.95 -0.13
C ALA A 268 9.37 1.85 -1.19
N ALA A 269 8.55 0.79 -1.20
CA ALA A 269 7.40 0.68 -2.10
C ALA A 269 6.38 1.81 -1.88
N ASP A 270 6.10 2.17 -0.63
CA ASP A 270 5.17 3.24 -0.27
C ASP A 270 5.67 4.61 -0.67
N SER A 271 6.99 4.82 -0.70
CA SER A 271 7.60 6.10 -1.04
C SER A 271 7.33 6.57 -2.48
N ILE A 272 6.89 5.66 -3.34
CA ILE A 272 6.57 5.91 -4.75
C ILE A 272 5.06 5.81 -5.03
N TRP A 273 4.20 5.78 -4.00
CA TRP A 273 2.76 5.55 -4.16
C TRP A 273 2.09 6.52 -5.13
N ASN A 274 2.46 7.80 -5.14
CA ASN A 274 1.87 8.85 -5.98
C ASN A 274 2.71 9.17 -7.24
N ARG A 275 3.70 8.33 -7.57
CA ARG A 275 4.57 8.55 -8.72
C ARG A 275 4.22 7.56 -9.83
N TYR A 276 3.66 8.07 -10.92
CA TYR A 276 3.28 7.27 -12.10
C TYR A 276 4.49 6.89 -12.98
N ASP A 277 5.59 7.61 -12.83
CA ASP A 277 6.85 7.45 -13.55
C ASP A 277 7.82 6.47 -12.88
N CYS A 278 7.51 6.02 -11.66
CA CYS A 278 8.39 5.20 -10.84
C CYS A 278 7.63 3.97 -10.31
N HIS A 279 8.18 2.80 -10.57
CA HIS A 279 7.54 1.53 -10.21
C HIS A 279 8.31 0.73 -9.17
N TRP A 280 9.52 1.13 -8.85
CA TRP A 280 10.35 0.52 -7.82
C TRP A 280 11.19 1.56 -7.08
N ALA A 281 11.55 1.27 -5.85
CA ALA A 281 12.46 2.05 -5.04
C ALA A 281 13.33 1.14 -4.16
N VAL A 282 14.53 1.59 -3.88
CA VAL A 282 15.45 0.92 -2.94
C VAL A 282 15.42 1.71 -1.62
N TYR A 283 15.24 1.01 -0.50
CA TYR A 283 15.36 1.62 0.82
C TYR A 283 16.82 2.04 1.08
N ASP A 284 17.01 3.32 1.25
CA ASP A 284 18.31 3.94 1.46
C ASP A 284 18.27 4.94 2.63
N ASP A 285 19.44 5.53 2.94
CA ASP A 285 19.55 6.55 3.96
C ASP A 285 18.74 7.82 3.64
N ALA A 286 18.50 8.12 2.37
CA ALA A 286 17.69 9.28 1.97
C ALA A 286 16.22 9.07 2.32
N ILE A 287 15.67 7.88 2.06
CA ILE A 287 14.30 7.52 2.47
C ILE A 287 14.19 7.55 3.99
N ARG A 288 15.17 6.97 4.70
CA ARG A 288 15.18 6.98 6.17
C ARG A 288 15.19 8.40 6.72
N THR A 289 16.12 9.24 6.27
CA THR A 289 16.25 10.64 6.72
C THR A 289 14.99 11.46 6.43
N ARG A 290 14.35 11.21 5.26
CA ARG A 290 13.09 11.87 4.92
C ARG A 290 11.99 11.49 5.90
N LEU A 291 11.83 10.21 6.23
CA LEU A 291 10.81 9.74 7.18
C LEU A 291 11.05 10.27 8.60
N GLU A 292 12.30 10.25 9.06
CA GLU A 292 12.68 10.84 10.36
C GLU A 292 12.35 12.34 10.38
N THR A 293 12.61 13.03 9.29
CA THR A 293 12.26 14.46 9.13
C THR A 293 10.74 14.67 9.12
N GLU A 294 10.00 13.87 8.36
CA GLU A 294 8.54 13.94 8.30
C GLU A 294 7.91 13.69 9.69
N GLN A 295 8.43 12.70 10.43
CA GLN A 295 7.96 12.43 11.79
C GLN A 295 8.25 13.59 12.74
N GLN A 296 9.46 14.14 12.70
CA GLN A 296 9.84 15.29 13.53
C GLN A 296 8.95 16.51 13.23
N LEU A 297 8.70 16.82 11.95
CA LEU A 297 7.81 17.93 11.58
C LEU A 297 6.37 17.72 12.06
N ALA A 298 5.89 16.47 12.03
CA ALA A 298 4.57 16.14 12.57
C ALA A 298 4.50 16.35 14.10
N ASP A 299 5.53 15.93 14.81
CA ASP A 299 5.64 16.08 16.27
C ASP A 299 5.79 17.55 16.69
N ASP A 300 6.52 18.35 15.89
CA ASP A 300 6.80 19.75 16.18
C ASP A 300 5.61 20.70 15.91
N LEU A 301 4.60 20.25 15.15
CA LEU A 301 3.45 21.10 14.75
C LEU A 301 2.73 21.72 15.94
N GLU A 302 2.47 20.95 17.00
CA GLU A 302 1.70 21.43 18.15
C GLU A 302 2.43 22.58 18.86
N ALA A 303 3.76 22.43 19.04
CA ALA A 303 4.60 23.48 19.58
C ALA A 303 4.65 24.70 18.64
N ALA A 304 4.74 24.47 17.33
CA ALA A 304 4.78 25.53 16.33
C ALA A 304 3.52 26.42 16.34
N LEU A 305 2.35 25.78 16.50
CA LEU A 305 1.07 26.48 16.63
C LEU A 305 1.00 27.40 17.86
N GLN A 306 1.63 26.97 18.98
CA GLN A 306 1.55 27.68 20.26
C GLN A 306 2.63 28.76 20.43
N THR A 307 3.80 28.59 19.82
CA THR A 307 4.99 29.43 20.04
C THR A 307 5.23 30.50 18.97
N GLY A 308 4.31 30.64 18.00
CA GLY A 308 4.44 31.66 16.96
C GLY A 308 5.47 31.35 15.88
N GLN A 309 5.85 30.06 15.72
CA GLN A 309 6.75 29.66 14.63
C GLN A 309 6.03 29.68 13.27
N LEU A 310 4.70 29.53 13.27
CA LEU A 310 3.86 29.61 12.09
C LEU A 310 3.35 31.04 11.89
N GLU A 311 3.51 31.55 10.69
CA GLU A 311 3.09 32.90 10.29
C GLU A 311 2.22 32.86 9.04
N ALA A 312 1.26 33.78 8.96
CA ALA A 312 0.57 34.07 7.72
C ALA A 312 1.33 35.16 6.97
N TRP A 313 1.79 34.84 5.78
CA TRP A 313 2.33 35.81 4.83
C TRP A 313 1.28 36.07 3.77
N TYR A 314 1.32 37.27 3.17
CA TYR A 314 0.34 37.71 2.21
C TYR A 314 0.98 37.99 0.89
N GLN A 315 0.43 37.42 -0.20
CA GLN A 315 0.84 37.74 -1.55
C GLN A 315 -0.26 38.55 -2.23
N PRO A 316 0.02 39.76 -2.76
CA PRO A 316 -0.98 40.58 -3.39
C PRO A 316 -1.47 39.99 -4.71
N LYS A 317 -2.79 40.02 -4.90
CA LYS A 317 -3.48 39.83 -6.17
C LYS A 317 -3.67 41.21 -6.79
N CYS A 318 -3.15 41.47 -7.97
CA CYS A 318 -3.17 42.76 -8.63
C CYS A 318 -4.00 42.74 -9.91
N ASP A 319 -4.63 43.83 -10.26
CA ASP A 319 -5.24 44.05 -11.57
C ASP A 319 -4.11 44.30 -12.61
N PRO A 320 -3.95 43.46 -13.65
CA PRO A 320 -2.90 43.63 -14.67
C PRO A 320 -3.01 44.94 -15.46
N ALA A 321 -4.19 45.57 -15.51
CA ALA A 321 -4.40 46.80 -16.26
C ALA A 321 -3.96 48.04 -15.47
N THR A 322 -4.21 48.07 -14.16
CA THR A 322 -3.98 49.23 -13.31
C THR A 322 -2.80 49.08 -12.36
N GLY A 323 -2.34 47.86 -12.11
CA GLY A 323 -1.35 47.54 -11.09
C GLY A 323 -1.85 47.67 -9.65
N LYS A 324 -3.12 47.97 -9.44
CA LYS A 324 -3.73 48.11 -8.11
C LYS A 324 -3.95 46.75 -7.46
N VAL A 325 -3.88 46.72 -6.13
CA VAL A 325 -4.19 45.52 -5.34
C VAL A 325 -5.69 45.32 -5.28
N VAL A 326 -6.16 44.15 -5.73
CA VAL A 326 -7.58 43.76 -5.74
C VAL A 326 -7.91 42.67 -4.71
N GLY A 327 -6.90 42.07 -4.13
CA GLY A 327 -7.00 41.01 -3.12
C GLY A 327 -5.64 40.56 -2.64
N ALA A 328 -5.61 39.54 -1.82
CA ALA A 328 -4.38 38.87 -1.42
C ALA A 328 -4.63 37.39 -1.19
N GLU A 329 -3.57 36.58 -1.21
CA GLU A 329 -3.59 35.19 -0.74
C GLU A 329 -2.77 35.06 0.54
N ALA A 330 -3.34 34.40 1.55
CA ALA A 330 -2.65 34.08 2.79
C ALA A 330 -1.92 32.74 2.67
N LEU A 331 -0.60 32.79 2.78
CA LEU A 331 0.30 31.68 2.62
C LEU A 331 1.02 31.38 3.94
N VAL A 332 0.99 30.15 4.39
CA VAL A 332 1.69 29.73 5.60
C VAL A 332 3.21 29.77 5.41
N ARG A 333 3.92 30.22 6.44
CA ARG A 333 5.38 30.11 6.56
C ARG A 333 5.71 29.53 7.94
N TRP A 334 6.64 28.59 7.96
CA TRP A 334 7.10 27.97 9.20
C TRP A 334 8.55 28.33 9.47
N ASN A 335 8.77 29.19 10.45
CA ASN A 335 10.09 29.56 10.95
C ASN A 335 10.52 28.55 12.00
N HIS A 336 11.04 27.41 11.54
CA HIS A 336 11.42 26.29 12.41
C HIS A 336 12.73 26.61 13.15
N PRO A 337 12.80 26.38 14.51
CA PRO A 337 13.93 26.83 15.31
C PRO A 337 15.28 26.21 14.93
N THR A 338 15.30 24.99 14.42
CA THR A 338 16.53 24.28 14.02
C THR A 338 16.71 24.13 12.54
N ARG A 339 15.64 24.28 11.71
CA ARG A 339 15.67 24.06 10.26
C ARG A 339 15.57 25.35 9.45
N GLY A 340 15.36 26.48 10.13
CA GLY A 340 15.12 27.77 9.47
C GLY A 340 13.73 27.89 8.84
N SER A 341 13.58 28.73 7.82
CA SER A 341 12.29 28.93 7.14
C SER A 341 11.97 27.76 6.22
N LEU A 342 10.88 27.06 6.51
CA LEU A 342 10.39 25.93 5.72
C LEU A 342 9.33 26.38 4.72
N SER A 343 9.46 25.91 3.46
CA SER A 343 8.44 26.04 2.43
C SER A 343 7.21 25.16 2.73
N PRO A 344 5.98 25.59 2.42
CA PRO A 344 4.79 24.76 2.49
C PRO A 344 4.93 23.38 1.83
N ASP A 345 5.63 23.29 0.71
CA ASP A 345 5.88 22.04 -0.01
C ASP A 345 6.58 20.98 0.84
N ALA A 346 7.32 21.39 1.88
CA ALA A 346 8.03 20.47 2.76
C ALA A 346 7.14 19.81 3.81
N PHE A 347 6.00 20.40 4.19
CA PHE A 347 5.18 19.91 5.29
C PHE A 347 3.68 19.78 4.97
N VAL A 348 3.12 20.57 4.06
CA VAL A 348 1.68 20.51 3.73
C VAL A 348 1.30 19.13 3.20
N PRO A 349 2.01 18.49 2.24
CA PRO A 349 1.66 17.15 1.77
C PRO A 349 1.72 16.09 2.86
N LEU A 350 2.65 16.24 3.83
CA LEU A 350 2.74 15.38 5.00
C LEU A 350 1.51 15.56 5.91
N PHE A 351 1.12 16.80 6.19
CA PHE A 351 0.00 17.11 7.09
C PHE A 351 -1.35 16.70 6.48
N GLU A 352 -1.49 16.74 5.17
CA GLU A 352 -2.66 16.19 4.49
C GLU A 352 -2.76 14.66 4.67
N ARG A 353 -1.66 13.90 4.47
CA ARG A 353 -1.62 12.44 4.61
C ARG A 353 -2.01 11.97 6.02
N ASN A 354 -1.58 12.69 7.06
CA ASN A 354 -1.81 12.32 8.46
C ASN A 354 -2.92 13.14 9.16
N ARG A 355 -3.66 13.96 8.39
CA ARG A 355 -4.76 14.82 8.84
C ARG A 355 -4.36 15.92 9.83
N LEU A 356 -3.09 16.21 9.98
CA LEU A 356 -2.63 17.36 10.78
C LEU A 356 -2.95 18.69 10.08
N ILE A 357 -3.21 18.65 8.79
CA ILE A 357 -3.61 19.80 7.99
C ILE A 357 -4.83 20.52 8.59
N LEU A 358 -5.77 19.80 9.20
CA LEU A 358 -6.94 20.37 9.87
C LEU A 358 -6.57 21.39 10.97
N LYS A 359 -5.46 21.14 11.68
CA LYS A 359 -4.99 22.08 12.71
C LYS A 359 -4.33 23.30 12.09
N LEU A 360 -3.56 23.06 11.02
CA LEU A 360 -2.87 24.12 10.28
C LEU A 360 -3.87 25.06 9.60
N ASP A 361 -4.86 24.53 8.91
CA ASP A 361 -5.88 25.32 8.19
C ASP A 361 -6.71 26.18 9.17
N ARG A 362 -7.14 25.60 10.30
CA ARG A 362 -7.81 26.37 11.36
C ARG A 362 -6.95 27.49 11.91
N PHE A 363 -5.67 27.26 12.13
CA PHE A 363 -4.73 28.30 12.54
C PHE A 363 -4.64 29.41 11.50
N MET A 364 -4.49 29.07 10.21
CA MET A 364 -4.39 30.03 9.12
C MET A 364 -5.67 30.84 8.97
N TRP A 365 -6.84 30.21 9.05
CA TRP A 365 -8.13 30.92 8.99
C TRP A 365 -8.28 31.91 10.17
N GLU A 366 -7.98 31.45 11.37
CA GLU A 366 -8.07 32.29 12.56
C GLU A 366 -7.07 33.46 12.50
N ARG A 367 -5.85 33.21 12.08
CA ARG A 367 -4.80 34.22 11.93
C ARG A 367 -5.20 35.27 10.88
N THR A 368 -5.59 34.82 9.68
CA THR A 368 -6.04 35.72 8.61
C THR A 368 -7.24 36.54 9.00
N CYS A 369 -8.23 35.95 9.66
CA CYS A 369 -9.38 36.69 10.14
C CYS A 369 -9.01 37.72 11.21
N ARG A 370 -8.08 37.42 12.13
CA ARG A 370 -7.59 38.40 13.10
C ARG A 370 -6.86 39.57 12.43
N ASP A 371 -6.08 39.29 11.38
CA ASP A 371 -5.35 40.32 10.64
C ASP A 371 -6.34 41.20 9.85
N LEU A 372 -7.37 40.61 9.20
CA LEU A 372 -8.46 41.38 8.57
C LEU A 372 -9.20 42.27 9.56
N ALA A 373 -9.50 41.80 10.77
CA ALA A 373 -10.14 42.60 11.81
C ALA A 373 -9.26 43.77 12.25
N ALA A 374 -7.96 43.53 12.42
CA ALA A 374 -6.99 44.56 12.78
C ALA A 374 -6.85 45.62 11.67
N TRP A 375 -6.81 45.25 10.40
CA TRP A 375 -6.82 46.19 9.28
C TRP A 375 -8.08 47.03 9.24
N GLN A 376 -9.25 46.43 9.45
CA GLN A 376 -10.52 47.15 9.52
C GLN A 376 -10.54 48.15 10.69
N GLN A 377 -10.03 47.77 11.87
CA GLN A 377 -9.95 48.64 13.04
C GLN A 377 -8.96 49.80 12.84
N ALA A 378 -7.85 49.55 12.13
CA ALA A 378 -6.88 50.57 11.78
C ALA A 378 -7.34 51.51 10.66
N GLY A 379 -8.50 51.25 10.06
CA GLY A 379 -9.02 52.05 8.94
C GLY A 379 -8.24 51.85 7.65
N HIS A 380 -7.51 50.74 7.54
CA HIS A 380 -6.79 50.41 6.31
C HIS A 380 -7.80 50.02 5.21
N PRO A 381 -7.48 50.29 3.95
CA PRO A 381 -8.29 49.84 2.84
C PRO A 381 -8.47 48.31 2.88
N ALA A 382 -9.71 47.86 2.82
CA ALA A 382 -10.05 46.47 2.94
C ALA A 382 -10.05 45.79 1.57
N VAL A 383 -9.19 44.79 1.39
CA VAL A 383 -9.21 43.87 0.23
C VAL A 383 -9.58 42.47 0.71
N PRO A 384 -10.29 41.68 -0.10
CA PRO A 384 -10.55 40.27 0.24
C PRO A 384 -9.25 39.47 0.32
N VAL A 385 -9.18 38.56 1.27
CA VAL A 385 -8.04 37.63 1.41
C VAL A 385 -8.50 36.21 1.18
N SER A 386 -7.78 35.51 0.34
CA SER A 386 -8.01 34.09 0.09
C SER A 386 -7.22 33.24 1.08
N VAL A 387 -7.83 32.15 1.52
CA VAL A 387 -7.21 31.11 2.34
C VAL A 387 -7.42 29.75 1.73
N ASN A 388 -6.42 28.90 1.82
CA ASN A 388 -6.49 27.53 1.37
C ASN A 388 -7.41 26.70 2.27
N VAL A 389 -8.18 25.80 1.66
CA VAL A 389 -9.03 24.81 2.32
C VAL A 389 -8.60 23.44 1.83
N SER A 390 -8.05 22.64 2.71
CA SER A 390 -7.56 21.33 2.37
C SER A 390 -8.68 20.39 1.93
N ARG A 391 -8.31 19.38 1.12
CA ARG A 391 -9.24 18.33 0.73
C ARG A 391 -9.89 17.64 1.93
N VAL A 392 -9.20 17.54 3.07
CA VAL A 392 -9.74 16.93 4.29
C VAL A 392 -10.82 17.81 4.93
N ASP A 393 -10.63 19.14 4.91
CA ASP A 393 -11.60 20.12 5.45
C ASP A 393 -12.85 20.23 4.61
N VAL A 394 -12.73 20.20 3.28
CA VAL A 394 -13.87 20.28 2.35
C VAL A 394 -14.94 19.22 2.65
N TYR A 395 -14.52 18.05 3.13
CA TYR A 395 -15.43 16.96 3.46
C TYR A 395 -15.96 17.00 4.91
N GLN A 396 -15.67 18.05 5.69
CA GLN A 396 -16.30 18.25 7.01
C GLN A 396 -17.71 18.84 6.84
N ARG A 397 -18.68 18.28 7.56
CA ARG A 397 -20.08 18.69 7.43
C ARG A 397 -20.37 20.08 7.99
N ASP A 398 -19.58 20.53 8.92
CA ASP A 398 -19.75 21.78 9.71
C ASP A 398 -18.74 22.88 9.33
N LEU A 399 -18.07 22.74 8.15
CA LEU A 399 -17.07 23.71 7.69
C LEU A 399 -17.65 25.13 7.57
N ALA A 400 -18.84 25.27 6.95
CA ALA A 400 -19.49 26.55 6.75
C ALA A 400 -19.87 27.22 8.09
N GLU A 401 -20.36 26.43 9.04
CA GLU A 401 -20.73 26.88 10.38
C GLU A 401 -19.48 27.30 11.18
N GLN A 402 -18.41 26.54 11.13
CA GLN A 402 -17.15 26.85 11.81
C GLN A 402 -16.55 28.18 11.30
N LEU A 403 -16.43 28.33 9.98
CA LEU A 403 -15.95 29.59 9.37
C LEU A 403 -16.89 30.75 9.65
N GLY A 404 -18.22 30.55 9.55
CA GLY A 404 -19.19 31.55 9.86
C GLY A 404 -19.07 32.06 11.29
N ALA A 405 -19.00 31.17 12.28
CA ALA A 405 -18.83 31.53 13.69
C ALA A 405 -17.51 32.27 13.96
N LEU A 406 -16.44 31.93 13.24
CA LEU A 406 -15.16 32.63 13.33
C LEU A 406 -15.28 34.10 12.88
N LEU A 407 -15.86 34.33 11.68
CA LEU A 407 -16.02 35.67 11.14
C LEU A 407 -16.99 36.52 11.97
N ASP A 408 -18.11 35.94 12.43
CA ASP A 408 -19.09 36.62 13.26
C ASP A 408 -18.46 37.06 14.59
N ARG A 409 -17.63 36.22 15.21
CA ARG A 409 -16.88 36.54 16.45
C ARG A 409 -15.94 37.73 16.27
N LEU A 410 -15.34 37.88 15.09
CA LEU A 410 -14.37 38.93 14.79
C LEU A 410 -14.98 40.14 14.07
N GLY A 411 -16.28 40.13 13.77
CA GLY A 411 -17.00 41.23 13.09
C GLY A 411 -16.59 41.43 11.64
N ILE A 412 -16.20 40.35 10.92
CA ILE A 412 -15.73 40.41 9.54
C ILE A 412 -16.85 39.98 8.60
N ARG A 413 -17.00 40.70 7.50
CA ARG A 413 -17.94 40.35 6.45
C ARG A 413 -17.42 39.10 5.71
N ARG A 414 -18.33 38.19 5.33
CA ARG A 414 -17.99 36.92 4.69
C ARG A 414 -17.32 37.06 3.32
N ASP A 415 -17.67 38.12 2.58
CA ASP A 415 -17.06 38.43 1.28
C ASP A 415 -15.60 38.94 1.36
N MET A 416 -15.09 39.17 2.57
CA MET A 416 -13.70 39.50 2.82
C MET A 416 -12.79 38.26 2.96
N LEU A 417 -13.38 37.07 3.08
CA LEU A 417 -12.64 35.80 3.10
C LEU A 417 -13.06 34.94 1.90
N THR A 418 -12.12 34.68 1.01
CA THR A 418 -12.30 33.77 -0.13
C THR A 418 -11.68 32.40 0.21
N LEU A 419 -12.36 31.33 -0.13
CA LEU A 419 -11.94 29.97 0.14
C LEU A 419 -11.38 29.35 -1.13
N GLU A 420 -10.11 28.94 -1.12
CA GLU A 420 -9.45 28.29 -2.25
C GLU A 420 -9.44 26.78 -2.07
N ILE A 421 -10.02 26.05 -3.03
CA ILE A 421 -10.14 24.59 -3.01
C ILE A 421 -9.44 24.05 -4.25
N THR A 422 -8.48 23.14 -4.09
CA THR A 422 -7.72 22.58 -5.20
C THR A 422 -8.56 21.71 -6.13
N GLU A 423 -8.24 21.70 -7.44
CA GLU A 423 -8.89 20.84 -8.44
C GLU A 423 -8.88 19.35 -8.03
N SER A 424 -7.84 18.89 -7.34
CA SER A 424 -7.71 17.50 -6.91
C SER A 424 -8.85 17.00 -6.01
N ALA A 425 -9.50 17.91 -5.27
CA ALA A 425 -10.66 17.58 -4.44
C ALA A 425 -11.87 17.12 -5.28
N TYR A 426 -11.98 17.56 -6.54
CA TYR A 426 -13.06 17.14 -7.45
C TYR A 426 -12.92 15.66 -7.84
N CYS A 427 -11.71 15.16 -7.99
CA CYS A 427 -11.48 13.79 -8.46
C CYS A 427 -11.94 12.71 -7.47
N ASP A 428 -12.00 13.02 -6.18
CA ASP A 428 -12.31 12.05 -5.13
C ASP A 428 -13.84 11.80 -5.00
N ASP A 429 -14.64 12.86 -4.88
CA ASP A 429 -16.11 12.80 -4.74
C ASP A 429 -16.76 14.09 -5.26
N PRO A 430 -17.04 14.19 -6.58
CA PRO A 430 -17.61 15.39 -7.19
C PRO A 430 -18.95 15.82 -6.58
N ALA A 431 -19.80 14.85 -6.24
CA ALA A 431 -21.14 15.15 -5.71
C ALA A 431 -21.07 15.81 -4.33
N ARG A 432 -20.22 15.27 -3.46
CA ARG A 432 -20.01 15.80 -2.11
C ARG A 432 -19.31 17.16 -2.13
N LEU A 433 -18.32 17.33 -3.00
CA LEU A 433 -17.66 18.62 -3.19
C LEU A 433 -18.67 19.68 -3.64
N ASN A 434 -19.51 19.37 -4.62
CA ASN A 434 -20.56 20.27 -5.11
C ASN A 434 -21.53 20.70 -3.98
N ASP A 435 -21.98 19.75 -3.14
CA ASP A 435 -22.82 20.06 -1.99
C ASP A 435 -22.11 20.98 -0.99
N THR A 436 -20.84 20.74 -0.70
CA THR A 436 -20.06 21.59 0.21
C THR A 436 -19.91 23.01 -0.35
N ILE A 437 -19.53 23.16 -1.62
CA ILE A 437 -19.41 24.49 -2.26
C ILE A 437 -20.74 25.24 -2.22
N ARG A 438 -21.88 24.58 -2.51
CA ARG A 438 -23.20 25.19 -2.42
C ARG A 438 -23.51 25.69 -1.01
N ARG A 439 -23.20 24.90 0.03
CA ARG A 439 -23.42 25.32 1.44
C ARG A 439 -22.54 26.50 1.83
N LEU A 440 -21.28 26.53 1.44
CA LEU A 440 -20.36 27.64 1.67
C LEU A 440 -20.87 28.92 1.00
N ARG A 441 -21.31 28.84 -0.25
CA ARG A 441 -21.89 30.00 -0.98
C ARG A 441 -23.21 30.48 -0.36
N GLN A 442 -24.09 29.57 0.06
CA GLN A 442 -25.32 29.92 0.79
C GLN A 442 -25.04 30.62 2.12
N ALA A 443 -23.93 30.24 2.77
CA ALA A 443 -23.45 30.94 3.97
C ALA A 443 -22.79 32.30 3.67
N GLY A 444 -22.64 32.69 2.39
CA GLY A 444 -22.11 33.99 1.96
C GLY A 444 -20.61 34.02 1.68
N PHE A 445 -19.93 32.89 1.68
CA PHE A 445 -18.52 32.81 1.30
C PHE A 445 -18.34 32.79 -0.21
N ARG A 446 -17.22 33.34 -0.67
CA ARG A 446 -16.70 33.11 -2.04
C ARG A 446 -15.82 31.88 -2.07
N VAL A 447 -15.97 31.08 -3.12
CA VAL A 447 -15.19 29.86 -3.31
C VAL A 447 -14.50 29.94 -4.67
N GLU A 448 -13.19 29.84 -4.68
CA GLU A 448 -12.35 29.77 -5.89
C GLU A 448 -11.76 28.37 -6.04
N MET A 449 -11.68 27.88 -7.26
CA MET A 449 -10.96 26.64 -7.60
C MET A 449 -9.51 26.97 -7.84
N ASP A 450 -8.63 26.31 -7.09
CA ASP A 450 -7.18 26.48 -7.17
C ASP A 450 -6.51 25.43 -8.07
N ASP A 451 -5.30 25.75 -8.57
CA ASP A 451 -4.48 24.88 -9.44
C ASP A 451 -5.20 24.41 -10.72
N PHE A 452 -6.14 25.22 -11.24
CA PHE A 452 -6.94 24.84 -12.41
C PHE A 452 -6.04 24.55 -13.62
N GLY A 453 -6.24 23.35 -14.19
CA GLY A 453 -5.51 22.86 -15.36
C GLY A 453 -4.25 22.07 -15.04
N SER A 454 -3.96 21.83 -13.77
CA SER A 454 -2.88 20.92 -13.36
C SER A 454 -3.26 19.44 -13.49
N GLY A 455 -4.57 19.12 -13.60
CA GLY A 455 -5.15 17.78 -13.62
C GLY A 455 -5.90 17.41 -14.90
N TRP A 456 -6.39 16.17 -14.97
CA TRP A 456 -7.11 15.61 -16.14
C TRP A 456 -8.61 15.97 -16.21
N SER A 457 -9.17 16.61 -15.17
CA SER A 457 -10.62 16.78 -14.99
C SER A 457 -11.11 18.22 -15.16
N SER A 458 -10.21 19.15 -15.49
CA SER A 458 -10.41 20.61 -15.40
C SER A 458 -11.65 21.15 -16.08
N LEU A 459 -11.93 20.74 -17.32
CA LEU A 459 -13.07 21.28 -18.09
C LEU A 459 -14.44 20.85 -17.55
N ASN A 460 -14.56 19.61 -17.09
CA ASN A 460 -15.81 19.12 -16.50
C ASN A 460 -16.07 19.80 -15.15
N ALA A 461 -15.03 20.02 -14.33
CA ALA A 461 -15.16 20.71 -13.05
C ALA A 461 -15.68 22.14 -13.22
N LEU A 462 -15.26 22.90 -14.26
CA LEU A 462 -15.76 24.24 -14.55
C LEU A 462 -17.25 24.29 -14.84
N THR A 463 -17.79 23.25 -15.49
CA THR A 463 -19.21 23.23 -15.87
C THR A 463 -20.12 22.68 -14.76
N GLU A 464 -19.57 21.87 -13.86
CA GLU A 464 -20.34 21.17 -12.82
C GLU A 464 -20.29 21.85 -11.44
N LEU A 465 -19.17 22.52 -11.12
CA LEU A 465 -18.99 23.12 -9.81
C LEU A 465 -19.44 24.59 -9.79
N PRO A 466 -20.26 24.99 -8.83
CA PRO A 466 -20.72 26.37 -8.69
C PRO A 466 -19.69 27.26 -7.98
N VAL A 467 -18.47 27.36 -8.53
CA VAL A 467 -17.41 28.23 -8.00
C VAL A 467 -17.60 29.68 -8.40
N ASP A 468 -17.07 30.62 -7.61
CA ASP A 468 -17.14 32.05 -7.86
C ASP A 468 -15.93 32.56 -8.67
N GLY A 469 -14.93 31.75 -8.86
CA GLY A 469 -13.72 32.05 -9.63
C GLY A 469 -12.79 30.87 -9.77
N VAL A 470 -11.79 31.01 -10.62
CA VAL A 470 -10.73 30.03 -10.83
C VAL A 470 -9.36 30.67 -10.78
N LYS A 471 -8.36 29.97 -10.25
CA LYS A 471 -6.95 30.34 -10.27
C LYS A 471 -6.24 29.48 -11.29
N LEU A 472 -5.62 30.11 -12.27
CA LEU A 472 -4.91 29.44 -13.37
C LEU A 472 -3.49 29.09 -12.91
N ASP A 473 -3.16 27.79 -12.93
CA ASP A 473 -1.82 27.31 -12.54
C ASP A 473 -0.72 27.97 -13.38
N ARG A 474 0.40 28.29 -12.74
CA ARG A 474 1.59 28.93 -13.34
C ARG A 474 2.12 28.26 -14.59
N LYS A 475 1.89 26.96 -14.76
CA LYS A 475 2.35 26.20 -15.94
C LYS A 475 1.84 26.80 -17.24
N PHE A 476 0.63 27.35 -17.25
CA PHE A 476 0.06 27.98 -18.45
C PHE A 476 0.79 29.25 -18.87
N LEU A 477 1.46 29.92 -17.94
CA LEU A 477 2.24 31.11 -18.23
C LEU A 477 3.71 30.80 -18.54
N GLN A 478 4.20 29.62 -18.17
CA GLN A 478 5.59 29.22 -18.48
C GLN A 478 5.79 28.94 -19.97
N ASP A 479 4.78 28.39 -20.64
CA ASP A 479 4.85 28.03 -22.06
C ASP A 479 4.59 29.21 -23.02
N LEU A 480 4.35 30.44 -22.52
CA LEU A 480 4.14 31.63 -23.35
C LEU A 480 5.35 32.03 -24.24
N GLU A 481 6.50 31.41 -24.05
CA GLU A 481 7.66 31.60 -24.91
C GLU A 481 7.50 30.91 -26.26
N THR A 482 6.62 29.92 -26.36
CA THR A 482 6.31 29.19 -27.61
C THR A 482 5.03 29.72 -28.24
N GLU A 483 4.96 29.76 -29.57
CA GLU A 483 3.74 30.16 -30.30
C GLU A 483 2.55 29.26 -29.96
N GLN A 484 2.81 27.96 -29.78
CA GLN A 484 1.78 26.99 -29.45
C GLN A 484 1.25 27.19 -28.02
N GLY A 485 2.13 27.43 -27.06
CA GLY A 485 1.77 27.69 -25.66
C GLY A 485 0.99 28.99 -25.51
N GLU A 486 1.42 30.07 -26.21
CA GLU A 486 0.69 31.34 -26.20
C GLU A 486 -0.72 31.19 -26.78
N ARG A 487 -0.87 30.48 -27.91
CA ARG A 487 -2.19 30.21 -28.51
C ARG A 487 -3.08 29.40 -27.57
N PHE A 488 -2.52 28.38 -26.92
CA PHE A 488 -3.26 27.55 -25.98
C PHE A 488 -3.74 28.36 -24.76
N ALA A 489 -2.84 29.12 -24.12
CA ALA A 489 -3.16 29.98 -23.00
C ALA A 489 -4.23 31.03 -23.37
N ARG A 490 -4.16 31.61 -24.55
CA ARG A 490 -5.15 32.58 -25.06
C ARG A 490 -6.54 31.95 -25.15
N HIS A 491 -6.66 30.80 -25.82
CA HIS A 491 -7.95 30.13 -25.95
C HIS A 491 -8.53 29.67 -24.62
N LEU A 492 -7.68 29.27 -23.67
CA LEU A 492 -8.11 28.88 -22.35
C LEU A 492 -8.68 30.08 -21.58
N VAL A 493 -7.98 31.20 -21.58
CA VAL A 493 -8.42 32.45 -20.93
C VAL A 493 -9.72 32.98 -21.56
N GLU A 494 -9.80 33.00 -22.88
CA GLU A 494 -11.01 33.40 -23.63
C GLU A 494 -12.19 32.48 -23.28
N MET A 495 -12.00 31.17 -23.28
CA MET A 495 -13.03 30.19 -22.91
C MET A 495 -13.56 30.42 -21.48
N ILE A 496 -12.70 30.61 -20.49
CA ILE A 496 -13.11 30.88 -19.12
C ILE A 496 -13.86 32.22 -19.03
N GLY A 497 -13.41 33.21 -19.79
CA GLY A 497 -14.07 34.52 -19.91
C GLY A 497 -15.46 34.40 -20.53
N ASP A 498 -15.65 33.60 -21.56
CA ASP A 498 -16.94 33.34 -22.24
C ASP A 498 -17.94 32.64 -21.29
N LEU A 499 -17.45 31.82 -20.36
CA LEU A 499 -18.26 31.21 -19.29
C LEU A 499 -18.65 32.21 -18.20
N GLY A 500 -18.11 33.42 -18.23
CA GLY A 500 -18.38 34.48 -17.23
C GLY A 500 -17.78 34.20 -15.85
N ILE A 501 -16.79 33.31 -15.76
CA ILE A 501 -16.14 32.91 -14.51
C ILE A 501 -14.96 33.88 -14.25
N PRO A 502 -14.90 34.59 -13.10
CA PRO A 502 -13.73 35.37 -12.73
C PRO A 502 -12.47 34.49 -12.64
N MET A 503 -11.35 35.04 -13.13
CA MET A 503 -10.10 34.32 -13.18
C MET A 503 -8.96 35.11 -12.53
N THR A 504 -8.13 34.40 -11.75
CA THR A 504 -6.84 34.89 -11.24
C THR A 504 -5.73 34.09 -11.91
N ALA A 505 -4.77 34.76 -12.56
CA ALA A 505 -3.62 34.11 -13.14
C ALA A 505 -2.46 34.06 -12.12
N GLU A 506 -1.87 32.89 -11.94
CA GLU A 506 -0.79 32.67 -10.99
C GLU A 506 0.61 32.60 -11.65
N GLY A 507 1.63 32.83 -10.83
CA GLY A 507 3.02 32.69 -11.26
C GLY A 507 3.45 33.70 -12.33
N VAL A 508 2.92 34.91 -12.29
CA VAL A 508 3.36 35.98 -13.18
C VAL A 508 4.76 36.45 -12.77
N GLU A 509 5.76 36.20 -13.62
CA GLU A 509 7.16 36.49 -13.34
C GLU A 509 7.74 37.57 -14.25
N SER A 510 7.07 37.91 -15.36
CA SER A 510 7.59 38.85 -16.36
C SER A 510 6.57 39.88 -16.82
N ALA A 511 7.08 41.03 -17.31
CA ALA A 511 6.25 42.07 -17.92
C ALA A 511 5.50 41.57 -19.17
N ARG A 512 6.06 40.61 -19.92
CA ARG A 512 5.42 39.98 -21.08
C ARG A 512 4.16 39.24 -20.64
N GLN A 513 4.26 38.42 -19.59
CA GLN A 513 3.10 37.68 -19.04
C GLN A 513 2.03 38.64 -18.53
N ALA A 514 2.41 39.69 -17.79
CA ALA A 514 1.47 40.70 -17.30
C ALA A 514 0.78 41.45 -18.47
N SER A 515 1.50 41.79 -19.56
CA SER A 515 0.93 42.43 -20.74
C SER A 515 -0.06 41.48 -21.46
N PHE A 516 0.29 40.21 -21.61
CA PHE A 516 -0.58 39.20 -22.21
C PHE A 516 -1.90 39.05 -21.46
N LEU A 517 -1.85 38.97 -20.13
CA LEU A 517 -3.05 38.87 -19.28
C LEU A 517 -3.91 40.16 -19.36
N ARG A 518 -3.28 41.32 -19.43
CA ARG A 518 -3.97 42.58 -19.62
C ARG A 518 -4.70 42.64 -20.96
N GLU A 519 -4.06 42.21 -22.05
CA GLU A 519 -4.67 42.17 -23.41
C GLU A 519 -5.91 41.27 -23.44
N LEU A 520 -5.91 40.18 -22.68
CA LEU A 520 -7.02 39.24 -22.57
C LEU A 520 -8.08 39.66 -21.54
N GLY A 521 -7.94 40.85 -20.91
CA GLY A 521 -8.91 41.37 -19.96
C GLY A 521 -8.93 40.65 -18.61
N CYS A 522 -7.87 39.95 -18.25
CA CYS A 522 -7.74 39.34 -16.94
C CYS A 522 -7.74 40.43 -15.86
N ARG A 523 -8.56 40.22 -14.82
CA ARG A 523 -8.78 41.25 -13.77
C ARG A 523 -8.01 41.00 -12.49
N SER A 524 -7.37 39.83 -12.36
CA SER A 524 -6.59 39.46 -11.19
C SER A 524 -5.40 38.64 -11.60
N ALA A 525 -4.23 38.99 -11.13
CA ALA A 525 -2.97 38.26 -11.37
C ALA A 525 -2.08 38.32 -10.13
N GLN A 526 -1.34 37.23 -9.90
CA GLN A 526 -0.46 37.04 -8.75
C GLN A 526 0.88 36.49 -9.22
N GLY A 527 1.97 36.97 -8.65
CA GLY A 527 3.30 36.45 -8.98
C GLY A 527 4.43 37.41 -8.59
N LEU A 528 5.67 36.91 -8.75
CA LEU A 528 6.88 37.65 -8.37
C LEU A 528 7.06 38.98 -9.13
N TYR A 529 6.47 39.11 -10.31
CA TYR A 529 6.46 40.36 -11.07
C TYR A 529 5.78 41.50 -10.29
N TYR A 530 4.69 41.22 -9.54
CA TYR A 530 4.02 42.21 -8.72
C TYR A 530 4.66 42.32 -7.35
N ALA A 531 4.71 41.22 -6.61
CA ALA A 531 5.41 41.11 -5.36
C ALA A 531 5.53 39.63 -4.89
N PRO A 532 6.59 39.28 -4.15
CA PRO A 532 6.65 38.01 -3.45
C PRO A 532 5.69 38.00 -2.26
N PRO A 533 5.35 36.81 -1.71
CA PRO A 533 4.72 36.71 -0.40
C PRO A 533 5.50 37.46 0.66
N MET A 534 4.83 38.20 1.54
CA MET A 534 5.48 39.04 2.53
C MET A 534 4.78 38.97 3.89
N PRO A 535 5.47 39.25 5.01
CA PRO A 535 4.88 39.35 6.31
C PRO A 535 3.80 40.45 6.37
N ARG A 536 2.89 40.34 7.35
CA ARG A 536 1.74 41.23 7.55
C ARG A 536 2.12 42.70 7.47
N GLU A 537 3.12 43.16 8.23
CA GLU A 537 3.49 44.57 8.35
C GLU A 537 3.98 45.13 6.99
N ARG A 538 4.69 44.33 6.22
CA ARG A 538 5.14 44.71 4.89
C ARG A 538 4.01 44.74 3.89
N PHE A 539 3.03 43.83 4.03
CA PHE A 539 1.84 43.81 3.18
C PHE A 539 0.96 45.04 3.46
N GLU A 540 0.78 45.45 4.72
CA GLU A 540 0.09 46.66 5.11
C GLU A 540 0.67 47.91 4.43
N ALA A 541 2.00 48.08 4.47
CA ALA A 541 2.67 49.17 3.79
C ALA A 541 2.49 49.11 2.26
N TYR A 542 2.63 47.92 1.66
CA TYR A 542 2.44 47.73 0.23
C TYR A 542 1.01 48.05 -0.23
N LEU A 543 0.01 47.70 0.60
CA LEU A 543 -1.40 47.98 0.35
C LEU A 543 -1.70 49.49 0.31
N LEU A 544 -1.15 50.24 1.27
CA LEU A 544 -1.33 51.70 1.35
C LEU A 544 -0.70 52.45 0.16
N GLU A 545 0.33 51.90 -0.47
CA GLU A 545 1.00 52.51 -1.62
C GLU A 545 0.29 52.24 -2.95
N ARG A 546 -0.54 51.19 -3.05
CA ARG A 546 -1.01 50.64 -4.35
C ARG A 546 -2.52 50.41 -4.45
N LEU A 547 -3.31 51.01 -3.62
CA LEU A 547 -4.77 50.98 -3.73
C LEU A 547 -5.35 52.19 -4.57
#